data_eb2e7efcbef335dcf227f7117c3b2087
#
_entry.id   eb2e7efcbef335dcf227f7117c3b2087
#
_cell.length_a   1.000
_cell.length_b   1.000
_cell.length_c   1.000
_cell.angle_alpha   90.00
_cell.angle_beta   90.00
_cell.angle_gamma   90.00
#
_symmetry.space_group_name_H-M   'P 1'
#
loop_
_entity.id
_entity.type
_entity.pdbx_description
1 polymer ?
#
loop_
_entity_poly.entity_id
_entity_poly.type
_entity_poly.pdbx_seq_one_letter_code
_entity_poly.pdbx_strand_id
1 'polypeptide(L)'
;MDIKITPSRLSGKLIVPPSKSISHRMLICAAFCDGITHIDNLLECMDLHATINALTALGAKINGKDGSYDITGITQPSKKAAVDCFESGSTLRFMIPIFSAFGCEAEFTGRGKLPERPITPLIKPMTENGAVFETLSMPYKVKGKLSGGKYYIDGSVSSQFITGLLFALSVLSKDSEIILTTRLESKPYVNITIDCMKQFGVGVCETENGYFIKGGQKYQPHNCTVEADMSQSAFFLAANCAGSDIELTNLNLNSVQGDKAIVDIAEKFRNGGDLSVIDASDIPDLV
;
A
#
# COMPACT_ATOMS: atom_id res chain seq x y z
N MET A 1 1.84 -31.69 6.84
CA MET A 1 3.20 -31.69 7.42
C MET A 1 3.04 -31.28 8.87
N ASP A 2 3.38 -32.12 9.80
CA ASP A 2 3.28 -31.79 11.23
C ASP A 2 4.59 -31.14 11.66
N ILE A 3 4.50 -29.96 12.26
CA ILE A 3 5.67 -29.20 12.77
C ILE A 3 5.64 -29.27 14.29
N LYS A 4 6.74 -29.77 14.88
CA LYS A 4 6.93 -29.75 16.32
C LYS A 4 7.81 -28.54 16.69
N ILE A 5 7.25 -27.63 17.48
CA ILE A 5 7.98 -26.48 18.01
C ILE A 5 8.43 -26.80 19.45
N THR A 6 9.73 -26.70 19.69
CA THR A 6 10.27 -26.79 21.05
C THR A 6 10.46 -25.38 21.60
N PRO A 7 9.85 -25.01 22.74
CA PRO A 7 10.03 -23.71 23.33
C PRO A 7 11.51 -23.42 23.61
N SER A 8 11.97 -22.25 23.17
CA SER A 8 13.34 -21.79 23.41
C SER A 8 13.35 -20.27 23.59
N ARG A 9 14.34 -19.76 24.32
CA ARG A 9 14.62 -18.32 24.38
C ARG A 9 15.55 -17.95 23.25
N LEU A 10 15.23 -16.83 22.59
CA LEU A 10 16.01 -16.27 21.50
C LEU A 10 16.87 -15.12 22.05
N SER A 11 18.07 -14.92 21.50
CA SER A 11 18.92 -13.78 21.84
C SER A 11 19.76 -13.38 20.64
N GLY A 12 20.19 -12.12 20.59
CA GLY A 12 21.06 -11.59 19.55
C GLY A 12 20.50 -10.35 18.87
N LYS A 13 21.16 -9.96 17.77
CA LYS A 13 20.78 -8.79 16.96
C LYS A 13 20.06 -9.23 15.70
N LEU A 14 19.00 -8.52 15.34
CA LEU A 14 18.20 -8.78 14.15
C LEU A 14 17.97 -7.49 13.37
N ILE A 15 18.04 -7.59 12.06
CA ILE A 15 17.56 -6.59 11.12
C ILE A 15 16.15 -7.01 10.68
N VAL A 16 15.16 -6.20 11.00
CA VAL A 16 13.76 -6.44 10.60
C VAL A 16 13.63 -6.23 9.09
N PRO A 17 12.91 -7.11 8.36
CA PRO A 17 12.67 -6.93 6.93
C PRO A 17 12.01 -5.58 6.60
N PRO A 18 12.19 -5.06 5.37
CA PRO A 18 11.56 -3.82 4.95
C PRO A 18 10.04 -3.92 4.88
N SER A 19 9.37 -2.79 5.10
CA SER A 19 7.91 -2.71 5.10
C SER A 19 7.33 -3.01 3.71
N LYS A 20 6.49 -4.06 3.64
CA LYS A 20 5.75 -4.41 2.44
C LYS A 20 4.82 -3.26 2.02
N SER A 21 4.12 -2.69 2.97
CA SER A 21 3.16 -1.61 2.74
C SER A 21 3.80 -0.34 2.19
N ILE A 22 5.00 0.02 2.66
CA ILE A 22 5.76 1.15 2.15
C ILE A 22 6.38 0.82 0.80
N SER A 23 6.92 -0.39 0.61
CA SER A 23 7.52 -0.83 -0.65
C SER A 23 6.57 -0.68 -1.84
N HIS A 24 5.33 -1.14 -1.73
CA HIS A 24 4.30 -0.94 -2.77
C HIS A 24 4.12 0.53 -3.13
N ARG A 25 4.03 1.38 -2.11
CA ARG A 25 3.73 2.81 -2.26
C ARG A 25 4.89 3.58 -2.88
N MET A 26 6.11 3.31 -2.44
CA MET A 26 7.31 3.92 -3.02
C MET A 26 7.49 3.55 -4.49
N LEU A 27 7.27 2.28 -4.87
CA LEU A 27 7.29 1.84 -6.27
C LEU A 27 6.27 2.60 -7.12
N ILE A 28 5.04 2.78 -6.63
CA ILE A 28 3.98 3.48 -7.36
C ILE A 28 4.34 4.97 -7.52
N CYS A 29 4.77 5.63 -6.44
CA CYS A 29 5.20 7.03 -6.49
C CYS A 29 6.36 7.23 -7.47
N ALA A 30 7.38 6.36 -7.43
CA ALA A 30 8.51 6.40 -8.34
C ALA A 30 8.11 6.20 -9.81
N ALA A 31 7.15 5.30 -10.06
CA ALA A 31 6.63 5.06 -11.41
C ALA A 31 5.85 6.25 -11.99
N PHE A 32 5.38 7.19 -11.15
CA PHE A 32 4.68 8.39 -11.60
C PHE A 32 5.59 9.61 -11.80
N CYS A 33 6.88 9.50 -11.44
CA CYS A 33 7.85 10.57 -11.61
C CYS A 33 8.21 10.81 -13.08
N ASP A 34 8.57 12.06 -13.39
CA ASP A 34 9.24 12.37 -14.67
C ASP A 34 10.75 12.30 -14.42
N GLY A 35 11.33 11.12 -14.63
CA GLY A 35 12.76 10.86 -14.40
C GLY A 35 13.03 9.48 -13.81
N ILE A 36 14.20 9.36 -13.18
CA ILE A 36 14.67 8.13 -12.56
C ILE A 36 14.68 8.32 -11.04
N THR A 37 14.13 7.35 -10.33
CA THR A 37 14.17 7.25 -8.87
C THR A 37 14.91 5.98 -8.49
N HIS A 38 15.84 6.08 -7.55
CA HIS A 38 16.49 4.93 -6.94
C HIS A 38 15.84 4.60 -5.60
N ILE A 39 15.47 3.33 -5.41
CA ILE A 39 14.89 2.84 -4.15
C ILE A 39 15.73 1.68 -3.63
N ASP A 40 16.22 1.82 -2.41
CA ASP A 40 16.92 0.77 -1.69
C ASP A 40 16.02 0.08 -0.67
N ASN A 41 16.41 -1.13 -0.32
CA ASN A 41 15.75 -1.95 0.70
C ASN A 41 14.27 -2.23 0.40
N LEU A 42 13.91 -2.43 -0.90
CA LEU A 42 12.58 -2.93 -1.27
C LEU A 42 12.41 -4.38 -0.82
N LEU A 43 11.23 -4.72 -0.33
CA LEU A 43 10.93 -6.10 0.06
C LEU A 43 10.87 -7.02 -1.18
N GLU A 44 11.66 -8.09 -1.18
CA GLU A 44 11.59 -9.13 -2.21
C GLU A 44 10.50 -10.16 -1.86
N CYS A 45 9.33 -10.01 -2.46
CA CYS A 45 8.24 -10.96 -2.31
C CYS A 45 7.32 -10.96 -3.54
N MET A 46 6.51 -12.01 -3.67
CA MET A 46 5.60 -12.19 -4.83
C MET A 46 4.62 -11.02 -5.00
N ASP A 47 4.13 -10.44 -3.90
CA ASP A 47 3.23 -9.30 -3.95
C ASP A 47 3.88 -8.08 -4.58
N LEU A 48 5.16 -7.79 -4.23
CA LEU A 48 5.91 -6.68 -4.81
C LEU A 48 6.25 -6.95 -6.28
N HIS A 49 6.62 -8.19 -6.63
CA HIS A 49 6.82 -8.57 -8.04
C HIS A 49 5.54 -8.39 -8.87
N ALA A 50 4.37 -8.69 -8.31
CA ALA A 50 3.09 -8.39 -8.97
C ALA A 50 2.93 -6.89 -9.25
N THR A 51 3.29 -6.03 -8.29
CA THR A 51 3.24 -4.56 -8.48
C THR A 51 4.26 -4.08 -9.49
N ILE A 52 5.50 -4.58 -9.45
CA ILE A 52 6.55 -4.27 -10.43
C ILE A 52 6.07 -4.63 -11.84
N ASN A 53 5.54 -5.84 -12.03
CA ASN A 53 5.02 -6.30 -13.31
C ASN A 53 3.85 -5.45 -13.80
N ALA A 54 2.93 -5.07 -12.92
CA ALA A 54 1.80 -4.21 -13.25
C ALA A 54 2.26 -2.81 -13.70
N LEU A 55 3.17 -2.18 -12.96
CA LEU A 55 3.73 -0.86 -13.32
C LEU A 55 4.52 -0.93 -14.64
N THR A 56 5.26 -2.01 -14.86
CA THR A 56 5.98 -2.25 -16.13
C THR A 56 5.00 -2.43 -17.29
N ALA A 57 3.91 -3.18 -17.09
CA ALA A 57 2.84 -3.32 -18.09
C ALA A 57 2.15 -1.99 -18.40
N LEU A 58 2.09 -1.07 -17.45
CA LEU A 58 1.56 0.28 -17.64
C LEU A 58 2.54 1.22 -18.36
N GLY A 59 3.86 0.90 -18.38
CA GLY A 59 4.87 1.64 -19.13
C GLY A 59 6.06 2.16 -18.32
N ALA A 60 6.17 1.82 -17.03
CA ALA A 60 7.38 2.09 -16.26
C ALA A 60 8.52 1.17 -16.69
N LYS A 61 9.78 1.61 -16.52
CA LYS A 61 10.95 0.74 -16.66
C LYS A 61 11.57 0.55 -15.29
N ILE A 62 11.53 -0.68 -14.80
CA ILE A 62 11.99 -1.03 -13.45
C ILE A 62 13.11 -2.05 -13.57
N ASN A 63 14.32 -1.67 -13.14
CA ASN A 63 15.53 -2.48 -13.23
C ASN A 63 16.17 -2.56 -11.84
N GLY A 64 16.53 -3.75 -11.40
CA GLY A 64 17.17 -3.94 -10.11
C GLY A 64 17.05 -5.36 -9.63
N LYS A 65 17.57 -5.62 -8.45
CA LYS A 65 17.52 -6.90 -7.74
C LYS A 65 17.97 -6.71 -6.28
N ASP A 66 17.77 -7.72 -5.49
CA ASP A 66 18.27 -7.78 -4.11
C ASP A 66 17.85 -6.55 -3.27
N GLY A 67 16.64 -6.06 -3.54
CA GLY A 67 16.05 -4.90 -2.83
C GLY A 67 16.50 -3.53 -3.33
N SER A 68 17.36 -3.44 -4.34
CA SER A 68 17.86 -2.17 -4.91
C SER A 68 17.38 -2.01 -6.36
N TYR A 69 16.60 -0.96 -6.64
CA TYR A 69 15.91 -0.78 -7.91
C TYR A 69 15.98 0.66 -8.43
N ASP A 70 16.23 0.79 -9.74
CA ASP A 70 16.09 2.01 -10.52
C ASP A 70 14.75 1.99 -11.25
N ILE A 71 13.91 2.97 -10.99
CA ILE A 71 12.58 3.11 -11.58
C ILE A 71 12.57 4.34 -12.50
N THR A 72 12.44 4.12 -13.81
CA THR A 72 12.14 5.17 -14.77
C THR A 72 10.61 5.28 -14.88
N GLY A 73 10.07 6.45 -14.63
CA GLY A 73 8.64 6.67 -14.57
C GLY A 73 7.92 6.52 -15.92
N ILE A 74 6.59 6.48 -15.84
CA ILE A 74 5.70 6.27 -16.98
C ILE A 74 5.58 7.55 -17.78
N THR A 75 6.22 7.62 -18.95
CA THR A 75 6.13 8.74 -19.89
C THR A 75 5.10 8.50 -21.00
N GLN A 76 4.91 7.25 -21.38
CA GLN A 76 3.94 6.83 -22.40
C GLN A 76 3.13 5.64 -21.86
N PRO A 77 1.96 5.89 -21.25
CA PRO A 77 1.14 4.81 -20.71
C PRO A 77 0.67 3.86 -21.81
N SER A 78 0.68 2.58 -21.51
CA SER A 78 0.13 1.53 -22.39
C SER A 78 -1.37 1.76 -22.58
N LYS A 79 -1.86 1.50 -23.79
CA LYS A 79 -3.32 1.57 -24.08
C LYS A 79 -4.07 0.34 -23.63
N LYS A 80 -3.40 -0.81 -23.62
CA LYS A 80 -3.94 -2.11 -23.17
C LYS A 80 -2.89 -2.88 -22.38
N ALA A 81 -3.32 -3.62 -21.36
CA ALA A 81 -2.45 -4.46 -20.55
C ALA A 81 -3.19 -5.68 -19.97
N ALA A 82 -2.42 -6.72 -19.70
CA ALA A 82 -2.84 -7.85 -18.85
C ALA A 82 -1.97 -7.84 -17.58
N VAL A 83 -2.63 -7.94 -16.42
CA VAL A 83 -1.99 -7.84 -15.11
C VAL A 83 -2.31 -9.08 -14.29
N ASP A 84 -1.31 -9.90 -14.00
CA ASP A 84 -1.43 -10.98 -13.01
C ASP A 84 -1.08 -10.42 -11.62
N CYS A 85 -2.08 -10.30 -10.77
CA CYS A 85 -1.92 -9.83 -9.40
C CYS A 85 -1.44 -10.93 -8.45
N PHE A 86 -1.22 -12.17 -8.91
CA PHE A 86 -0.95 -13.34 -8.08
C PHE A 86 -2.00 -13.47 -6.95
N GLU A 87 -1.59 -13.37 -5.69
CA GLU A 87 -2.48 -13.34 -4.52
C GLU A 87 -2.53 -11.95 -3.85
N SER A 88 -1.90 -10.94 -4.46
CA SER A 88 -1.74 -9.59 -3.91
C SER A 88 -3.02 -8.76 -3.99
N GLY A 89 -3.72 -8.63 -2.87
CA GLY A 89 -4.87 -7.72 -2.75
C GLY A 89 -4.47 -6.25 -2.90
N SER A 90 -3.27 -5.87 -2.46
CA SER A 90 -2.74 -4.50 -2.61
C SER A 90 -2.54 -4.17 -4.09
N THR A 91 -1.86 -5.05 -4.85
CA THR A 91 -1.67 -4.86 -6.29
C THR A 91 -3.00 -4.70 -7.01
N LEU A 92 -3.95 -5.61 -6.78
CA LEU A 92 -5.26 -5.54 -7.44
C LEU A 92 -5.99 -4.22 -7.15
N ARG A 93 -6.11 -3.86 -5.87
CA ARG A 93 -6.91 -2.70 -5.43
C ARG A 93 -6.25 -1.36 -5.74
N PHE A 94 -4.92 -1.31 -5.84
CA PHE A 94 -4.21 -0.10 -6.24
C PHE A 94 -4.20 0.06 -7.76
N MET A 95 -3.95 -1.01 -8.51
CA MET A 95 -3.75 -0.91 -9.95
C MET A 95 -5.04 -0.69 -10.73
N ILE A 96 -6.18 -1.22 -10.32
CA ILE A 96 -7.46 -0.99 -11.01
C ILE A 96 -7.73 0.52 -11.18
N PRO A 97 -7.77 1.37 -10.13
CA PRO A 97 -7.99 2.80 -10.32
C PRO A 97 -6.81 3.50 -11.01
N ILE A 98 -5.55 3.08 -10.79
CA ILE A 98 -4.38 3.65 -11.46
C ILE A 98 -4.46 3.46 -12.97
N PHE A 99 -4.70 2.25 -13.47
CA PHE A 99 -4.82 1.97 -14.89
C PHE A 99 -5.95 2.78 -15.53
N SER A 100 -7.09 2.90 -14.82
CA SER A 100 -8.21 3.72 -15.28
C SER A 100 -7.87 5.22 -15.31
N ALA A 101 -7.05 5.74 -14.38
CA ALA A 101 -6.60 7.13 -14.41
C ALA A 101 -5.74 7.44 -15.64
N PHE A 102 -4.88 6.50 -16.05
CA PHE A 102 -4.10 6.60 -17.28
C PHE A 102 -4.91 6.28 -18.54
N GLY A 103 -6.13 5.77 -18.42
CA GLY A 103 -6.99 5.38 -19.57
C GLY A 103 -6.48 4.10 -20.26
N CYS A 104 -5.80 3.24 -19.53
CA CYS A 104 -5.36 1.93 -20.01
C CYS A 104 -6.49 0.92 -19.86
N GLU A 105 -6.86 0.25 -20.95
CA GLU A 105 -7.77 -0.90 -20.93
C GLU A 105 -7.02 -2.10 -20.37
N ALA A 106 -7.49 -2.67 -19.25
CA ALA A 106 -6.74 -3.69 -18.54
C ALA A 106 -7.60 -4.88 -18.13
N GLU A 107 -6.98 -6.07 -18.20
CA GLU A 107 -7.50 -7.32 -17.64
C GLU A 107 -6.64 -7.71 -16.42
N PHE A 108 -7.31 -7.83 -15.25
CA PHE A 108 -6.67 -8.22 -14.01
C PHE A 108 -7.04 -9.65 -13.66
N THR A 109 -6.03 -10.47 -13.46
CA THR A 109 -6.13 -11.86 -13.02
C THR A 109 -5.50 -12.04 -11.65
N GLY A 110 -5.80 -13.16 -11.00
CA GLY A 110 -5.21 -13.53 -9.72
C GLY A 110 -5.48 -14.99 -9.40
N ARG A 111 -4.88 -15.46 -8.32
CA ARG A 111 -4.97 -16.86 -7.90
C ARG A 111 -5.18 -16.98 -6.38
N GLY A 112 -5.21 -18.22 -5.87
CA GLY A 112 -5.47 -18.50 -4.48
C GLY A 112 -6.82 -17.94 -4.04
N LYS A 113 -6.84 -17.20 -2.95
CA LYS A 113 -8.05 -16.54 -2.42
C LYS A 113 -8.34 -15.15 -3.00
N LEU A 114 -7.49 -14.63 -3.88
CA LEU A 114 -7.68 -13.27 -4.43
C LEU A 114 -8.98 -13.13 -5.22
N PRO A 115 -9.42 -14.10 -6.05
CA PRO A 115 -10.69 -14.03 -6.77
C PRO A 115 -11.93 -13.90 -5.87
N GLU A 116 -11.84 -14.34 -4.61
CA GLU A 116 -12.94 -14.26 -3.64
C GLU A 116 -12.98 -12.90 -2.92
N ARG A 117 -11.91 -12.09 -3.03
CA ARG A 117 -11.82 -10.79 -2.36
C ARG A 117 -12.55 -9.71 -3.16
N PRO A 118 -13.52 -9.01 -2.56
CA PRO A 118 -14.32 -8.03 -3.30
C PRO A 118 -13.50 -6.81 -3.73
N ILE A 119 -13.89 -6.26 -4.90
CA ILE A 119 -13.52 -4.90 -5.34
C ILE A 119 -14.75 -3.98 -5.41
N THR A 120 -15.90 -4.47 -4.93
CA THR A 120 -17.21 -3.80 -5.00
C THR A 120 -17.16 -2.33 -4.57
N PRO A 121 -16.43 -1.92 -3.51
CA PRO A 121 -16.35 -0.52 -3.12
C PRO A 121 -15.81 0.43 -4.20
N LEU A 122 -14.97 -0.07 -5.13
CA LEU A 122 -14.44 0.74 -6.24
C LEU A 122 -15.40 0.89 -7.42
N ILE A 123 -16.30 -0.07 -7.63
CA ILE A 123 -17.07 -0.16 -8.86
C ILE A 123 -17.92 1.11 -9.07
N LYS A 124 -18.79 1.45 -8.12
CA LYS A 124 -19.68 2.58 -8.22
C LYS A 124 -18.94 3.92 -8.39
N PRO A 125 -18.03 4.32 -7.47
CA PRO A 125 -17.35 5.61 -7.57
C PRO A 125 -16.51 5.75 -8.85
N MET A 126 -15.91 4.67 -9.33
CA MET A 126 -15.15 4.70 -10.58
C MET A 126 -16.04 4.76 -11.82
N THR A 127 -17.17 4.03 -11.82
CA THR A 127 -18.11 4.04 -12.95
C THR A 127 -18.77 5.41 -13.10
N GLU A 128 -19.17 6.05 -12.01
CA GLU A 128 -19.72 7.39 -12.01
C GLU A 128 -18.73 8.46 -12.52
N ASN A 129 -17.43 8.14 -12.51
CA ASN A 129 -16.36 9.04 -12.95
C ASN A 129 -15.59 8.55 -14.19
N GLY A 130 -16.19 7.68 -15.02
CA GLY A 130 -15.71 7.38 -16.37
C GLY A 130 -15.08 6.02 -16.60
N ALA A 131 -14.92 5.18 -15.58
CA ALA A 131 -14.49 3.79 -15.76
C ALA A 131 -15.68 2.90 -16.20
N VAL A 132 -15.39 1.84 -16.92
CA VAL A 132 -16.35 0.82 -17.33
C VAL A 132 -15.81 -0.56 -16.94
N PHE A 133 -16.54 -1.25 -16.08
CA PHE A 133 -16.27 -2.62 -15.72
C PHE A 133 -17.05 -3.56 -16.63
N GLU A 134 -16.37 -4.30 -17.49
CA GLU A 134 -17.00 -5.29 -18.38
C GLU A 134 -17.34 -6.59 -17.63
N THR A 135 -16.59 -6.89 -16.58
CA THR A 135 -16.82 -8.04 -15.70
C THR A 135 -16.82 -7.58 -14.23
N LEU A 136 -17.69 -8.18 -13.41
CA LEU A 136 -17.80 -7.92 -11.97
C LEU A 136 -17.20 -9.03 -11.10
N SER A 137 -16.57 -9.99 -11.72
CA SER A 137 -15.81 -11.08 -11.11
C SER A 137 -14.47 -11.26 -11.85
N MET A 138 -13.49 -11.87 -11.20
CA MET A 138 -12.18 -12.12 -11.80
C MET A 138 -12.28 -13.13 -12.95
N PRO A 139 -11.64 -12.90 -14.11
CA PRO A 139 -10.80 -11.75 -14.42
C PRO A 139 -11.59 -10.43 -14.55
N TYR A 140 -11.11 -9.37 -13.88
CA TYR A 140 -11.72 -8.05 -14.00
C TYR A 140 -11.24 -7.37 -15.26
N LYS A 141 -12.18 -7.00 -16.14
CA LYS A 141 -11.91 -6.21 -17.36
C LYS A 141 -12.42 -4.81 -17.15
N VAL A 142 -11.48 -3.86 -17.17
CA VAL A 142 -11.77 -2.44 -16.90
C VAL A 142 -11.24 -1.60 -18.05
N LYS A 143 -12.07 -0.67 -18.53
CA LYS A 143 -11.73 0.31 -19.57
C LYS A 143 -12.29 1.68 -19.22
N GLY A 144 -12.07 2.64 -20.09
CA GLY A 144 -12.43 4.04 -19.85
C GLY A 144 -11.34 4.79 -19.11
N LYS A 145 -11.56 6.09 -18.90
CA LYS A 145 -10.58 6.97 -18.25
C LYS A 145 -11.26 7.74 -17.14
N LEU A 146 -10.67 7.69 -15.94
CA LEU A 146 -11.17 8.47 -14.81
C LEU A 146 -11.06 9.97 -15.07
N SER A 147 -12.03 10.73 -14.59
CA SER A 147 -12.04 12.19 -14.56
C SER A 147 -11.95 12.68 -13.12
N GLY A 148 -11.47 13.93 -12.92
CA GLY A 148 -11.59 14.58 -11.62
C GLY A 148 -13.04 14.79 -11.23
N GLY A 149 -13.32 14.77 -9.94
CA GLY A 149 -14.68 14.88 -9.39
C GLY A 149 -14.81 14.29 -7.99
N LYS A 150 -16.04 13.95 -7.60
CA LYS A 150 -16.36 13.39 -6.30
C LYS A 150 -16.45 11.86 -6.37
N TYR A 151 -15.79 11.21 -5.45
CA TYR A 151 -15.73 9.76 -5.32
C TYR A 151 -16.27 9.35 -3.95
N TYR A 152 -17.53 8.91 -3.91
CA TYR A 152 -18.18 8.46 -2.68
C TYR A 152 -17.84 7.00 -2.42
N ILE A 153 -17.18 6.70 -1.30
CA ILE A 153 -16.69 5.35 -1.02
C ILE A 153 -16.91 4.95 0.43
N ASP A 154 -17.19 3.66 0.63
CA ASP A 154 -17.28 3.06 1.96
C ASP A 154 -15.86 2.87 2.53
N GLY A 155 -15.59 3.53 3.66
CA GLY A 155 -14.32 3.46 4.38
C GLY A 155 -14.18 2.25 5.29
N SER A 156 -15.28 1.54 5.58
CA SER A 156 -15.29 0.44 6.57
C SER A 156 -14.79 -0.90 6.04
N VAL A 157 -14.64 -1.04 4.71
CA VAL A 157 -14.28 -2.33 4.10
C VAL A 157 -12.78 -2.54 4.03
N SER A 158 -12.03 -1.56 3.52
CA SER A 158 -10.57 -1.62 3.45
C SER A 158 -9.96 -0.27 3.04
N SER A 159 -8.94 0.18 3.75
CA SER A 159 -8.12 1.34 3.41
C SER A 159 -7.39 1.22 2.06
N GLN A 160 -7.24 0.02 1.53
CA GLN A 160 -6.59 -0.22 0.22
C GLN A 160 -7.37 0.42 -0.94
N PHE A 161 -8.70 0.51 -0.85
CA PHE A 161 -9.51 1.17 -1.87
C PHE A 161 -9.25 2.67 -1.91
N ILE A 162 -9.16 3.29 -0.74
CA ILE A 162 -8.83 4.71 -0.61
C ILE A 162 -7.40 4.97 -1.12
N THR A 163 -6.45 4.14 -0.74
CA THR A 163 -5.06 4.20 -1.24
C THR A 163 -5.00 4.16 -2.77
N GLY A 164 -5.70 3.21 -3.40
CA GLY A 164 -5.75 3.11 -4.87
C GLY A 164 -6.33 4.36 -5.53
N LEU A 165 -7.40 4.92 -4.96
CA LEU A 165 -7.99 6.18 -5.45
C LEU A 165 -7.04 7.36 -5.23
N LEU A 166 -6.36 7.49 -4.09
CA LEU A 166 -5.40 8.57 -3.86
C LEU A 166 -4.32 8.60 -4.94
N PHE A 167 -3.72 7.46 -5.27
CA PHE A 167 -2.75 7.36 -6.35
C PHE A 167 -3.34 7.71 -7.71
N ALA A 168 -4.52 7.17 -8.03
CA ALA A 168 -5.17 7.39 -9.31
C ALA A 168 -5.57 8.86 -9.52
N LEU A 169 -6.13 9.49 -8.50
CA LEU A 169 -6.66 10.84 -8.59
C LEU A 169 -5.56 11.90 -8.59
N SER A 170 -4.40 11.61 -8.00
CA SER A 170 -3.28 12.53 -7.94
C SER A 170 -2.61 12.78 -9.31
N VAL A 171 -2.78 11.87 -10.28
CA VAL A 171 -2.24 12.02 -11.64
C VAL A 171 -3.24 12.67 -12.61
N LEU A 172 -4.46 12.97 -12.17
CA LEU A 172 -5.46 13.63 -12.99
C LEU A 172 -5.21 15.14 -13.10
N SER A 173 -5.67 15.74 -14.19
CA SER A 173 -5.52 17.18 -14.43
C SER A 173 -6.52 18.05 -13.66
N LYS A 174 -7.63 17.50 -13.20
CA LYS A 174 -8.69 18.20 -12.46
C LYS A 174 -8.70 17.77 -10.99
N ASP A 175 -9.15 18.68 -10.13
CA ASP A 175 -9.33 18.42 -8.72
C ASP A 175 -10.29 17.25 -8.46
N SER A 176 -10.03 16.53 -7.38
CA SER A 176 -10.84 15.38 -6.98
C SER A 176 -11.06 15.38 -5.47
N GLU A 177 -12.14 14.76 -5.04
CA GLU A 177 -12.48 14.60 -3.64
C GLU A 177 -12.92 13.15 -3.38
N ILE A 178 -12.29 12.49 -2.43
CA ILE A 178 -12.73 11.21 -1.89
C ILE A 178 -13.61 11.51 -0.68
N ILE A 179 -14.87 11.09 -0.73
CA ILE A 179 -15.84 11.31 0.34
C ILE A 179 -16.17 9.96 0.96
N LEU A 180 -15.80 9.81 2.23
CA LEU A 180 -16.08 8.61 3.01
C LEU A 180 -17.55 8.60 3.44
N THR A 181 -18.26 7.53 3.14
CA THR A 181 -19.68 7.37 3.52
C THR A 181 -19.85 6.67 4.87
N THR A 182 -18.76 6.09 5.39
CA THR A 182 -18.67 5.43 6.69
C THR A 182 -17.37 5.80 7.37
N ARG A 183 -17.19 5.39 8.64
CA ARG A 183 -15.90 5.51 9.34
C ARG A 183 -14.80 4.79 8.55
N LEU A 184 -13.62 5.40 8.48
CA LEU A 184 -12.46 4.78 7.86
C LEU A 184 -11.81 3.78 8.83
N GLU A 185 -11.75 2.53 8.42
CA GLU A 185 -10.96 1.49 9.09
C GLU A 185 -9.51 1.50 8.62
N SER A 186 -8.59 1.18 9.52
CA SER A 186 -7.15 1.09 9.20
C SER A 186 -6.59 2.41 8.61
N LYS A 187 -6.99 3.56 9.17
CA LYS A 187 -6.53 4.89 8.75
C LYS A 187 -5.00 5.02 8.65
N PRO A 188 -4.16 4.42 9.51
CA PRO A 188 -2.71 4.50 9.40
C PRO A 188 -2.16 4.06 8.03
N TYR A 189 -2.79 3.10 7.35
CA TYR A 189 -2.36 2.70 6.00
C TYR A 189 -2.63 3.76 4.93
N VAL A 190 -3.66 4.58 5.11
CA VAL A 190 -3.90 5.76 4.26
C VAL A 190 -2.84 6.82 4.58
N ASN A 191 -2.48 7.01 5.85
CA ASN A 191 -1.44 7.94 6.26
C ASN A 191 -0.07 7.58 5.67
N ILE A 192 0.30 6.28 5.63
CA ILE A 192 1.49 5.80 4.92
C ILE A 192 1.44 6.21 3.44
N THR A 193 0.28 6.10 2.79
CA THR A 193 0.12 6.49 1.38
C THR A 193 0.36 7.98 1.20
N ILE A 194 -0.26 8.82 2.03
CA ILE A 194 -0.13 10.27 1.98
C ILE A 194 1.31 10.71 2.27
N ASP A 195 1.98 10.06 3.22
CA ASP A 195 3.38 10.34 3.53
C ASP A 195 4.31 9.98 2.37
N CYS A 196 4.14 8.79 1.75
CA CYS A 196 4.88 8.43 0.55
C CYS A 196 4.64 9.44 -0.58
N MET A 197 3.40 9.81 -0.88
CA MET A 197 3.08 10.81 -1.90
C MET A 197 3.74 12.15 -1.61
N LYS A 198 3.74 12.59 -0.35
CA LYS A 198 4.38 13.83 0.09
C LYS A 198 5.89 13.83 -0.12
N GLN A 199 6.58 12.72 0.14
CA GLN A 199 8.01 12.57 -0.13
C GLN A 199 8.35 12.76 -1.62
N PHE A 200 7.42 12.39 -2.51
CA PHE A 200 7.52 12.61 -3.95
C PHE A 200 6.88 13.93 -4.42
N GLY A 201 6.61 14.87 -3.52
CA GLY A 201 6.16 16.24 -3.84
C GLY A 201 4.66 16.38 -4.13
N VAL A 202 3.86 15.36 -3.85
CA VAL A 202 2.40 15.36 -4.08
C VAL A 202 1.65 15.51 -2.77
N GLY A 203 0.81 16.55 -2.68
CA GLY A 203 0.02 16.87 -1.50
C GLY A 203 -1.40 16.32 -1.57
N VAL A 204 -1.89 15.83 -0.44
CA VAL A 204 -3.28 15.46 -0.19
C VAL A 204 -3.76 16.23 1.04
N CYS A 205 -4.93 16.86 0.97
CA CYS A 205 -5.52 17.55 2.11
C CYS A 205 -6.60 16.65 2.74
N GLU A 206 -6.46 16.35 4.01
CA GLU A 206 -7.55 15.70 4.77
C GLU A 206 -8.69 16.70 4.97
N THR A 207 -9.93 16.26 4.76
CA THR A 207 -11.16 17.02 4.98
C THR A 207 -11.96 16.39 6.12
N GLU A 208 -13.06 17.01 6.53
CA GLU A 208 -13.91 16.46 7.60
C GLU A 208 -14.36 15.02 7.31
N ASN A 209 -14.67 14.71 6.05
CA ASN A 209 -15.24 13.41 5.65
C ASN A 209 -14.43 12.70 4.56
N GLY A 210 -13.13 12.92 4.48
CA GLY A 210 -12.30 12.26 3.47
C GLY A 210 -11.06 13.04 3.06
N TYR A 211 -10.80 13.13 1.74
CA TYR A 211 -9.55 13.65 1.21
C TYR A 211 -9.79 14.49 -0.05
N PHE A 212 -9.16 15.66 -0.11
CA PHE A 212 -9.10 16.50 -1.29
C PHE A 212 -7.74 16.36 -1.98
N ILE A 213 -7.75 16.16 -3.29
CA ILE A 213 -6.58 15.99 -4.14
C ILE A 213 -6.62 17.06 -5.23
N LYS A 214 -5.66 18.01 -5.19
CA LYS A 214 -5.52 19.02 -6.23
C LYS A 214 -5.09 18.36 -7.54
N GLY A 215 -5.72 18.74 -8.64
CA GLY A 215 -5.35 18.27 -9.97
C GLY A 215 -4.06 18.86 -10.50
N GLY A 216 -3.47 18.21 -11.51
CA GLY A 216 -2.27 18.69 -12.19
C GLY A 216 -0.99 18.65 -11.38
N GLN A 217 -0.94 17.92 -10.28
CA GLN A 217 0.28 17.70 -9.50
C GLN A 217 1.26 16.81 -10.26
N LYS A 218 2.54 16.95 -9.95
CA LYS A 218 3.61 16.15 -10.58
C LYS A 218 4.47 15.52 -9.51
N TYR A 219 4.65 14.22 -9.61
CA TYR A 219 5.60 13.49 -8.79
C TYR A 219 7.04 13.87 -9.19
N GLN A 220 7.87 14.08 -8.19
CA GLN A 220 9.28 14.43 -8.35
C GLN A 220 10.15 13.23 -7.99
N PRO A 221 11.21 12.94 -8.76
CA PRO A 221 12.14 11.88 -8.39
C PRO A 221 12.71 12.10 -6.98
N HIS A 222 12.68 11.06 -6.18
CA HIS A 222 13.15 11.08 -4.80
C HIS A 222 13.80 9.75 -4.44
N ASN A 223 15.15 9.73 -4.38
CA ASN A 223 15.87 8.53 -3.96
C ASN A 223 15.60 8.28 -2.48
N CYS A 224 15.24 7.05 -2.16
CA CYS A 224 14.82 6.69 -0.81
C CYS A 224 15.20 5.25 -0.44
N THR A 225 15.13 4.96 0.84
CA THR A 225 15.32 3.62 1.42
C THR A 225 14.07 3.23 2.18
N VAL A 226 13.55 2.04 1.92
CA VAL A 226 12.37 1.53 2.63
C VAL A 226 12.74 1.17 4.06
N GLU A 227 12.00 1.70 5.02
CA GLU A 227 12.20 1.41 6.44
C GLU A 227 11.70 0.03 6.85
N ALA A 228 12.10 -0.41 8.04
CA ALA A 228 11.69 -1.68 8.64
C ALA A 228 10.17 -1.79 8.82
N ASP A 229 9.66 -3.00 8.68
CA ASP A 229 8.25 -3.32 8.86
C ASP A 229 7.88 -3.46 10.34
N MET A 230 7.03 -2.57 10.84
CA MET A 230 6.62 -2.59 12.24
C MET A 230 5.73 -3.79 12.57
N SER A 231 4.92 -4.27 11.63
CA SER A 231 4.12 -5.48 11.83
C SER A 231 5.02 -6.71 12.01
N GLN A 232 6.10 -6.82 11.23
CA GLN A 232 7.07 -7.91 11.38
C GLN A 232 7.88 -7.80 12.68
N SER A 233 8.15 -6.59 13.17
CA SER A 233 8.85 -6.38 14.44
C SER A 233 8.07 -6.91 15.64
N ALA A 234 6.74 -6.95 15.54
CA ALA A 234 5.85 -7.39 16.60
C ALA A 234 6.16 -8.81 17.11
N PHE A 235 6.52 -9.73 16.20
CA PHE A 235 6.87 -11.10 16.58
C PHE A 235 8.08 -11.16 17.51
N PHE A 236 9.09 -10.34 17.26
CA PHE A 236 10.31 -10.31 18.05
C PHE A 236 10.13 -9.55 19.37
N LEU A 237 9.34 -8.47 19.35
CA LEU A 237 8.98 -7.73 20.57
C LEU A 237 8.12 -8.59 21.51
N ALA A 238 7.17 -9.36 20.95
CA ALA A 238 6.38 -10.33 21.71
C ALA A 238 7.27 -11.46 22.29
N ALA A 239 8.25 -11.97 21.53
CA ALA A 239 9.22 -12.94 22.03
C ALA A 239 10.03 -12.37 23.20
N ASN A 240 10.42 -11.09 23.13
CA ASN A 240 11.11 -10.42 24.25
C ASN A 240 10.20 -10.29 25.49
N CYS A 241 8.91 -10.06 25.30
CA CYS A 241 7.95 -10.08 26.41
C CYS A 241 7.83 -11.49 27.04
N ALA A 242 8.07 -12.55 26.26
CA ALA A 242 8.09 -13.93 26.70
C ALA A 242 9.48 -14.40 27.24
N GLY A 243 10.41 -13.47 27.46
CA GLY A 243 11.70 -13.74 28.10
C GLY A 243 12.87 -14.00 27.14
N SER A 244 12.73 -13.67 25.85
CA SER A 244 13.85 -13.58 24.91
C SER A 244 14.58 -12.25 25.07
N ASP A 245 15.77 -12.13 24.42
CA ASP A 245 16.62 -10.93 24.44
C ASP A 245 17.12 -10.64 23.02
N ILE A 246 16.22 -10.07 22.21
CA ILE A 246 16.47 -9.74 20.80
C ILE A 246 16.58 -8.23 20.65
N GLU A 247 17.73 -7.75 20.15
CA GLU A 247 17.94 -6.35 19.78
C GLU A 247 17.51 -6.14 18.30
N LEU A 248 16.52 -5.29 18.07
CA LEU A 248 16.09 -4.88 16.72
C LEU A 248 16.84 -3.60 16.35
N THR A 249 17.74 -3.67 15.35
CA THR A 249 18.76 -2.63 15.11
C THR A 249 18.34 -1.54 14.14
N ASN A 250 17.21 -1.73 13.38
CA ASN A 250 16.82 -0.85 12.29
C ASN A 250 15.39 -0.29 12.39
N LEU A 251 14.81 -0.28 13.59
CA LEU A 251 13.46 0.28 13.77
C LEU A 251 13.47 1.81 13.72
N ASN A 252 12.55 2.37 12.96
CA ASN A 252 12.27 3.80 12.95
C ASN A 252 11.10 4.12 13.89
N LEU A 253 11.39 4.57 15.11
CA LEU A 253 10.37 4.92 16.10
C LEU A 253 9.55 6.16 15.71
N ASN A 254 10.01 6.96 14.72
CA ASN A 254 9.27 8.10 14.17
C ASN A 254 8.43 7.72 12.93
N SER A 255 8.35 6.43 12.59
CA SER A 255 7.57 5.93 11.47
C SER A 255 6.10 6.33 11.56
N VAL A 256 5.48 6.53 10.39
CA VAL A 256 4.02 6.72 10.25
C VAL A 256 3.24 5.40 10.24
N GLN A 257 3.92 4.25 10.28
CA GLN A 257 3.28 2.94 10.39
C GLN A 257 2.49 2.86 11.71
N GLY A 258 1.19 2.53 11.62
CA GLY A 258 0.33 2.41 12.80
C GLY A 258 0.82 1.33 13.78
N ASP A 259 1.34 0.25 13.21
CA ASP A 259 1.83 -0.92 13.96
C ASP A 259 3.05 -0.63 14.85
N LYS A 260 3.65 0.58 14.76
CA LYS A 260 4.63 1.00 15.76
C LYS A 260 4.07 1.02 17.19
N ALA A 261 2.75 1.05 17.36
CA ALA A 261 2.08 0.91 18.65
C ALA A 261 2.53 -0.34 19.43
N ILE A 262 3.03 -1.37 18.74
CA ILE A 262 3.57 -2.58 19.39
C ILE A 262 4.73 -2.26 20.34
N VAL A 263 5.50 -1.21 20.08
CA VAL A 263 6.63 -0.81 20.93
C VAL A 263 6.11 -0.38 22.30
N ASP A 264 5.10 0.50 22.31
CA ASP A 264 4.48 0.99 23.54
C ASP A 264 3.72 -0.13 24.29
N ILE A 265 3.04 -1.02 23.52
CA ILE A 265 2.33 -2.17 24.07
C ILE A 265 3.32 -3.12 24.77
N ALA A 266 4.42 -3.45 24.11
CA ALA A 266 5.46 -4.33 24.64
C ALA A 266 6.13 -3.72 25.88
N GLU A 267 6.36 -2.40 25.88
CA GLU A 267 6.92 -1.70 27.04
C GLU A 267 5.94 -1.71 28.24
N LYS A 268 4.68 -1.41 28.01
CA LYS A 268 3.61 -1.51 29.05
C LYS A 268 3.54 -2.91 29.63
N PHE A 269 3.56 -3.95 28.77
CA PHE A 269 3.52 -5.35 29.22
C PHE A 269 4.69 -5.67 30.14
N ARG A 270 5.93 -5.31 29.77
CA ARG A 270 7.12 -5.57 30.57
C ARG A 270 7.12 -4.83 31.92
N ASN A 271 6.50 -3.65 31.96
CA ASN A 271 6.41 -2.84 33.17
C ASN A 271 5.15 -3.17 34.04
N GLY A 272 4.41 -4.23 33.71
CA GLY A 272 3.20 -4.63 34.46
C GLY A 272 2.05 -3.64 34.33
N GLY A 273 1.99 -2.88 33.21
CA GLY A 273 0.89 -1.95 32.93
C GLY A 273 -0.39 -2.68 32.53
N ASP A 274 -1.52 -1.99 32.67
CA ASP A 274 -2.84 -2.52 32.31
C ASP A 274 -2.97 -2.60 30.77
N LEU A 275 -3.21 -3.80 30.27
CA LEU A 275 -3.46 -4.14 28.87
C LEU A 275 -4.81 -4.86 28.70
N SER A 276 -5.73 -4.72 29.64
CA SER A 276 -7.04 -5.37 29.60
C SER A 276 -7.89 -4.96 28.40
N VAL A 277 -7.63 -3.78 27.82
CA VAL A 277 -8.29 -3.29 26.61
C VAL A 277 -7.24 -2.65 25.68
N ILE A 278 -7.16 -3.14 24.44
CA ILE A 278 -6.37 -2.57 23.36
C ILE A 278 -7.32 -2.30 22.20
N ASP A 279 -7.38 -1.04 21.74
CA ASP A 279 -8.09 -0.71 20.49
C ASP A 279 -7.22 -1.12 19.29
N ALA A 280 -7.67 -2.14 18.57
CA ALA A 280 -6.98 -2.70 17.43
C ALA A 280 -7.50 -2.17 16.08
N SER A 281 -8.43 -1.24 16.06
CA SER A 281 -9.05 -0.73 14.82
C SER A 281 -8.04 -0.13 13.83
N ASP A 282 -6.96 0.45 14.35
CA ASP A 282 -5.89 1.07 13.56
C ASP A 282 -4.62 0.20 13.41
N ILE A 283 -4.59 -0.97 14.03
CA ILE A 283 -3.45 -1.89 14.05
C ILE A 283 -3.87 -3.34 13.75
N PRO A 284 -4.64 -3.59 12.67
CA PRO A 284 -5.22 -4.92 12.42
C PRO A 284 -4.18 -6.03 12.17
N ASP A 285 -2.97 -5.67 11.75
CA ASP A 285 -1.89 -6.65 11.49
C ASP A 285 -1.19 -7.11 12.78
N LEU A 286 -1.51 -6.51 13.95
CA LEU A 286 -0.97 -6.90 15.25
C LEU A 286 -1.89 -7.85 16.04
N VAL A 287 -3.07 -8.22 15.52
CA VAL A 287 -4.11 -8.99 16.23
C VAL A 287 -4.29 -10.38 15.66
#